data_1b19afca34c604872e9bfe02b3323090
#
_entry.id   1b19afca34c604872e9bfe02b3323090
#
_cell.length_a   1.000
_cell.length_b   1.000
_cell.length_c   1.000
_cell.angle_alpha   90.00
_cell.angle_beta   90.00
_cell.angle_gamma   90.00
#
_symmetry.space_group_name_H-M   'P 1'
#
loop_
_entity.id
_entity.type
_entity.pdbx_description
1 polymer ?
#
loop_
_entity_poly.entity_id
_entity_poly.type
_entity_poly.pdbx_seq_one_letter_code
_entity_poly.pdbx_strand_id
1 'polypeptide(L)'
;MAFVTWRILHRKIPTDDMILKLGIRSDLKCHCCRIAQPENIFHIFVNGPLALASWSHFRGFGISGSFNFIQEALNTWWSITLCNPISAMVVRICPIVLIWVLWTTRCNGRFGKKKPYLPKLLYQISHSITSIIRLQFLNFKYNLSWEELTHLLDKKIAFKMCRAVYWNKPTSNFFKINSDRSHKNNSSGGGGVIRNSQGKMIMAYSIHFGPGTSNIVEAKALLFGVQWCIHHNITNLELETDSILLMSWIKDVFKIPWQVDKIIRDIRRSLEGTFWSIQHCFHEANKVADLLAAMSHNTHMDRVYTNFEDLPRQVKGLVNMDKWVPPNFRIRNKKIKEIKYSDVVPHL
;
A
#
# COMPACT_ATOMS: atom_id res chain seq x y z
N MET A 1 -12.20 -9.33 -6.02
CA MET A 1 -13.10 -8.29 -6.55
C MET A 1 -12.52 -7.63 -7.81
N ALA A 2 -11.38 -6.95 -7.76
CA ALA A 2 -10.79 -6.25 -8.90
C ALA A 2 -10.61 -7.12 -10.16
N PHE A 3 -10.20 -8.39 -10.02
CA PHE A 3 -10.07 -9.33 -11.13
C PHE A 3 -11.40 -9.59 -11.84
N VAL A 4 -12.51 -9.67 -11.13
CA VAL A 4 -13.85 -9.84 -11.76
C VAL A 4 -14.22 -8.58 -12.53
N THR A 5 -14.01 -7.40 -11.97
CA THR A 5 -14.23 -6.13 -12.68
C THR A 5 -13.40 -6.05 -13.96
N TRP A 6 -12.13 -6.44 -13.91
CA TRP A 6 -11.28 -6.53 -15.11
C TRP A 6 -11.85 -7.47 -16.16
N ARG A 7 -12.30 -8.69 -15.76
CA ARG A 7 -12.92 -9.64 -16.68
C ARG A 7 -14.20 -9.10 -17.34
N ILE A 8 -15.01 -8.35 -16.59
CA ILE A 8 -16.22 -7.71 -17.12
C ILE A 8 -15.86 -6.67 -18.19
N LEU A 9 -14.89 -5.79 -17.87
CA LEU A 9 -14.43 -4.75 -18.80
C LEU A 9 -13.89 -5.34 -20.11
N HIS A 10 -13.24 -6.48 -20.04
CA HIS A 10 -12.73 -7.23 -21.21
C HIS A 10 -13.73 -8.22 -21.80
N ARG A 11 -15.00 -8.20 -21.35
CA ARG A 11 -16.05 -9.15 -21.81
C ARG A 11 -15.65 -10.62 -21.68
N LYS A 12 -14.84 -10.96 -20.65
CA LYS A 12 -14.31 -12.31 -20.38
C LYS A 12 -14.98 -12.98 -19.18
N ILE A 13 -16.22 -12.59 -18.86
CA ILE A 13 -17.00 -13.21 -17.78
C ILE A 13 -18.04 -14.16 -18.38
N PRO A 14 -18.27 -15.37 -17.80
CA PRO A 14 -19.15 -16.37 -18.36
C PRO A 14 -20.63 -16.07 -18.06
N THR A 15 -21.18 -15.08 -18.73
CA THR A 15 -22.62 -14.81 -18.83
C THR A 15 -23.27 -15.75 -19.85
N ASP A 16 -24.58 -15.97 -19.78
CA ASP A 16 -25.26 -16.95 -20.62
C ASP A 16 -25.11 -16.64 -22.10
N ASP A 17 -25.16 -15.37 -22.50
CA ASP A 17 -24.88 -14.94 -23.86
C ASP A 17 -23.44 -15.23 -24.31
N MET A 18 -22.47 -15.14 -23.42
CA MET A 18 -21.07 -15.48 -23.73
C MET A 18 -20.86 -17.00 -23.80
N ILE A 19 -21.51 -17.76 -22.93
CA ILE A 19 -21.46 -19.22 -22.91
C ILE A 19 -22.07 -19.77 -24.22
N LEU A 20 -23.19 -19.20 -24.64
CA LEU A 20 -23.84 -19.57 -25.92
C LEU A 20 -22.93 -19.32 -27.13
N LYS A 21 -22.19 -18.19 -27.16
CA LYS A 21 -21.20 -17.90 -28.20
C LYS A 21 -20.07 -18.91 -28.30
N LEU A 22 -19.79 -19.62 -27.17
CA LEU A 22 -18.82 -20.70 -27.12
C LEU A 22 -19.42 -22.06 -27.53
N GLY A 23 -20.67 -22.09 -28.07
CA GLY A 23 -21.36 -23.30 -28.48
C GLY A 23 -21.96 -24.13 -27.35
N ILE A 24 -21.95 -23.64 -26.10
CA ILE A 24 -22.51 -24.32 -24.93
C ILE A 24 -23.99 -23.91 -24.82
N ARG A 25 -24.89 -24.87 -24.76
CA ARG A 25 -26.33 -24.60 -24.59
C ARG A 25 -26.60 -23.91 -23.22
N SER A 26 -27.35 -22.81 -23.26
CA SER A 26 -27.83 -22.07 -22.09
C SER A 26 -29.24 -21.57 -22.36
N ASP A 27 -30.08 -21.52 -21.32
CA ASP A 27 -31.48 -21.07 -21.46
C ASP A 27 -31.62 -19.54 -21.52
N LEU A 28 -30.52 -18.81 -21.48
CA LEU A 28 -30.42 -17.32 -21.55
C LEU A 28 -31.29 -16.58 -20.51
N LYS A 29 -31.83 -17.28 -19.51
CA LYS A 29 -32.72 -16.69 -18.53
C LYS A 29 -31.97 -16.23 -17.31
N CYS A 30 -32.12 -14.96 -16.94
CA CYS A 30 -31.57 -14.46 -15.69
C CYS A 30 -32.25 -15.10 -14.48
N HIS A 31 -31.50 -15.82 -13.69
CA HIS A 31 -31.97 -16.48 -12.47
C HIS A 31 -32.21 -15.49 -11.31
N CYS A 32 -31.84 -14.23 -11.46
CA CYS A 32 -32.03 -13.18 -10.46
C CYS A 32 -33.34 -12.40 -10.63
N CYS A 33 -34.00 -12.51 -11.79
CA CYS A 33 -35.22 -11.77 -12.08
C CYS A 33 -36.47 -12.58 -11.74
N ARG A 34 -37.53 -11.91 -11.28
CA ARG A 34 -38.84 -12.54 -11.09
C ARG A 34 -39.49 -12.90 -12.43
N ILE A 35 -39.36 -12.00 -13.40
CA ILE A 35 -39.79 -12.18 -14.79
C ILE A 35 -38.55 -12.53 -15.60
N ALA A 36 -38.61 -13.62 -16.36
CA ALA A 36 -37.50 -14.09 -17.16
C ALA A 36 -37.05 -13.00 -18.17
N GLN A 37 -35.80 -12.59 -18.07
CA GLN A 37 -35.16 -11.65 -18.98
C GLN A 37 -33.86 -12.26 -19.51
N PRO A 38 -33.42 -11.93 -20.74
CA PRO A 38 -32.15 -12.41 -21.26
C PRO A 38 -30.98 -12.00 -20.39
N GLU A 39 -30.10 -12.97 -20.06
CA GLU A 39 -28.90 -12.70 -19.27
C GLU A 39 -27.73 -12.27 -20.18
N ASN A 40 -27.21 -11.09 -19.92
CA ASN A 40 -25.97 -10.57 -20.49
C ASN A 40 -25.28 -9.63 -19.47
N ILE A 41 -24.07 -9.15 -19.81
CA ILE A 41 -23.30 -8.25 -18.95
C ILE A 41 -24.09 -6.98 -18.61
N PHE A 42 -24.77 -6.39 -19.58
CA PHE A 42 -25.54 -5.17 -19.39
C PHE A 42 -26.72 -5.39 -18.40
N HIS A 43 -27.44 -6.51 -18.58
CA HIS A 43 -28.53 -6.86 -17.67
C HIS A 43 -28.06 -7.11 -16.24
N ILE A 44 -26.97 -7.88 -16.05
CA ILE A 44 -26.51 -8.24 -14.69
C ILE A 44 -25.97 -7.02 -13.94
N PHE A 45 -25.23 -6.13 -14.61
CA PHE A 45 -24.44 -5.10 -13.93
C PHE A 45 -24.97 -3.68 -14.10
N VAL A 46 -25.90 -3.40 -15.00
CA VAL A 46 -26.36 -2.04 -15.34
C VAL A 46 -27.86 -1.89 -15.27
N ASN A 47 -28.62 -2.55 -16.14
CA ASN A 47 -30.05 -2.29 -16.33
C ASN A 47 -30.99 -3.32 -15.73
N GLY A 48 -30.51 -4.45 -15.25
CA GLY A 48 -31.36 -5.42 -14.57
C GLY A 48 -31.92 -4.86 -13.25
N PRO A 49 -33.06 -5.37 -12.77
CA PRO A 49 -33.76 -4.81 -11.60
C PRO A 49 -32.87 -4.72 -10.36
N LEU A 50 -32.03 -5.73 -10.09
CA LEU A 50 -31.10 -5.70 -8.95
C LEU A 50 -29.98 -4.69 -9.13
N ALA A 51 -29.46 -4.56 -10.35
CA ALA A 51 -28.41 -3.59 -10.65
C ALA A 51 -28.93 -2.15 -10.52
N LEU A 52 -30.08 -1.84 -11.14
CA LEU A 52 -30.73 -0.53 -11.03
C LEU A 52 -31.03 -0.15 -9.60
N ALA A 53 -31.61 -1.06 -8.81
CA ALA A 53 -31.91 -0.82 -7.41
C ALA A 53 -30.63 -0.58 -6.60
N SER A 54 -29.55 -1.33 -6.89
CA SER A 54 -28.27 -1.19 -6.20
C SER A 54 -27.59 0.15 -6.55
N TRP A 55 -27.46 0.48 -7.81
CA TRP A 55 -26.89 1.77 -8.24
C TRP A 55 -27.68 2.96 -7.71
N SER A 56 -29.02 2.85 -7.67
CA SER A 56 -29.90 3.89 -7.11
C SER A 56 -29.71 4.06 -5.61
N HIS A 57 -29.56 2.95 -4.86
CA HIS A 57 -29.36 2.99 -3.39
C HIS A 57 -28.01 3.58 -3.02
N PHE A 58 -26.94 3.20 -3.75
CA PHE A 58 -25.59 3.69 -3.47
C PHE A 58 -25.24 5.00 -4.20
N ARG A 59 -26.23 5.80 -4.57
CA ARG A 59 -26.02 7.20 -5.01
C ARG A 59 -25.37 8.02 -3.91
N GLY A 60 -24.55 8.97 -4.31
CA GLY A 60 -23.89 9.91 -3.41
C GLY A 60 -22.76 10.64 -4.14
N PHE A 61 -22.14 11.59 -3.49
CA PHE A 61 -21.01 12.34 -4.04
C PHE A 61 -21.30 13.04 -5.38
N GLY A 62 -22.55 13.50 -5.58
CA GLY A 62 -22.98 14.14 -6.82
C GLY A 62 -23.24 13.21 -8.01
N ILE A 63 -23.19 11.88 -7.82
CA ILE A 63 -23.54 10.93 -8.88
C ILE A 63 -25.06 10.84 -9.00
N SER A 64 -25.59 11.25 -10.14
CA SER A 64 -27.00 11.14 -10.51
C SER A 64 -27.12 10.53 -11.90
N GLY A 65 -28.14 9.71 -12.09
CA GLY A 65 -28.51 9.19 -13.40
C GLY A 65 -28.44 7.67 -13.53
N SER A 66 -28.86 7.19 -14.68
CA SER A 66 -28.71 5.82 -15.14
C SER A 66 -27.49 5.73 -16.03
N PHE A 67 -26.88 4.55 -16.11
CA PHE A 67 -25.72 4.30 -16.95
C PHE A 67 -26.15 3.45 -18.15
N ASN A 68 -25.54 3.73 -19.31
CA ASN A 68 -25.77 2.94 -20.51
C ASN A 68 -24.82 1.75 -20.60
N PHE A 69 -23.63 1.86 -19.99
CA PHE A 69 -22.62 0.81 -19.99
C PHE A 69 -21.91 0.76 -18.65
N ILE A 70 -21.33 -0.38 -18.33
CA ILE A 70 -20.56 -0.56 -17.08
C ILE A 70 -19.30 0.32 -17.05
N GLN A 71 -18.69 0.58 -18.20
CA GLN A 71 -17.55 1.50 -18.31
C GLN A 71 -17.95 2.93 -17.94
N GLU A 72 -19.12 3.38 -18.35
CA GLU A 72 -19.65 4.68 -17.98
C GLU A 72 -19.86 4.78 -16.47
N ALA A 73 -20.48 3.77 -15.86
CA ALA A 73 -20.65 3.72 -14.41
C ALA A 73 -19.31 3.83 -13.67
N LEU A 74 -18.30 3.04 -14.07
CA LEU A 74 -16.98 3.06 -13.46
C LEU A 74 -16.27 4.40 -13.67
N ASN A 75 -16.31 4.94 -14.87
CA ASN A 75 -15.68 6.23 -15.19
C ASN A 75 -16.33 7.37 -14.39
N THR A 76 -17.65 7.39 -14.27
CA THR A 76 -18.39 8.39 -13.48
C THR A 76 -17.95 8.34 -12.01
N TRP A 77 -17.85 7.15 -11.42
CA TRP A 77 -17.40 7.00 -10.04
C TRP A 77 -15.92 7.37 -9.87
N TRP A 78 -15.04 6.97 -10.76
CA TRP A 78 -13.61 7.17 -10.63
C TRP A 78 -13.11 8.55 -11.06
N SER A 79 -13.91 9.31 -11.80
CA SER A 79 -13.62 10.72 -12.12
C SER A 79 -13.81 11.66 -10.93
N ILE A 80 -14.52 11.22 -9.87
CA ILE A 80 -14.75 12.04 -8.70
C ILE A 80 -13.47 12.15 -7.88
N THR A 81 -13.01 13.37 -7.70
CA THR A 81 -11.88 13.71 -6.82
C THR A 81 -12.39 14.26 -5.50
N LEU A 82 -12.02 13.62 -4.41
CA LEU A 82 -12.41 14.01 -3.06
C LEU A 82 -11.17 14.18 -2.19
N CYS A 83 -11.15 15.26 -1.42
CA CYS A 83 -10.03 15.57 -0.53
C CYS A 83 -10.02 14.71 0.74
N ASN A 84 -11.19 14.27 1.19
CA ASN A 84 -11.29 13.34 2.32
C ASN A 84 -10.81 11.93 1.89
N PRO A 85 -9.77 11.38 2.51
CA PRO A 85 -9.20 10.09 2.10
C PRO A 85 -10.16 8.91 2.23
N ILE A 86 -11.13 8.96 3.17
CA ILE A 86 -12.14 7.91 3.31
C ILE A 86 -13.15 8.02 2.17
N SER A 87 -13.66 9.23 1.91
CA SER A 87 -14.58 9.47 0.80
C SER A 87 -13.95 9.09 -0.53
N ALA A 88 -12.68 9.47 -0.77
CA ALA A 88 -11.93 9.08 -1.96
C ALA A 88 -11.76 7.56 -2.08
N MET A 89 -11.56 6.86 -0.96
CA MET A 89 -11.51 5.41 -0.94
C MET A 89 -12.89 4.80 -1.22
N VAL A 90 -13.95 5.28 -0.58
CA VAL A 90 -15.34 4.81 -0.79
C VAL A 90 -15.74 4.92 -2.24
N VAL A 91 -15.49 6.07 -2.87
CA VAL A 91 -15.78 6.31 -4.28
C VAL A 91 -15.05 5.31 -5.19
N ARG A 92 -13.81 4.96 -4.87
CA ARG A 92 -13.04 3.98 -5.66
C ARG A 92 -13.50 2.55 -5.47
N ILE A 93 -13.86 2.15 -4.25
CA ILE A 93 -14.20 0.75 -3.93
C ILE A 93 -15.68 0.43 -4.14
N CYS A 94 -16.59 1.39 -3.96
CA CYS A 94 -18.03 1.16 -4.04
C CYS A 94 -18.45 0.46 -5.35
N PRO A 95 -18.09 0.95 -6.55
CA PRO A 95 -18.47 0.29 -7.79
C PRO A 95 -17.89 -1.12 -7.92
N ILE A 96 -16.68 -1.36 -7.42
CA ILE A 96 -16.03 -2.69 -7.46
C ILE A 96 -16.76 -3.67 -6.53
N VAL A 97 -17.13 -3.24 -5.33
CA VAL A 97 -17.88 -4.06 -4.37
C VAL A 97 -19.28 -4.36 -4.91
N LEU A 98 -19.95 -3.37 -5.48
CA LEU A 98 -21.28 -3.52 -6.06
C LEU A 98 -21.26 -4.57 -7.19
N ILE A 99 -20.35 -4.44 -8.13
CA ILE A 99 -20.14 -5.40 -9.23
C ILE A 99 -19.87 -6.81 -8.68
N TRP A 100 -19.02 -6.93 -7.68
CA TRP A 100 -18.70 -8.21 -7.07
C TRP A 100 -19.92 -8.87 -6.40
N VAL A 101 -20.71 -8.11 -5.66
CA VAL A 101 -21.89 -8.63 -4.96
C VAL A 101 -22.99 -9.01 -5.97
N LEU A 102 -23.20 -8.22 -7.02
CA LEU A 102 -24.11 -8.59 -8.11
C LEU A 102 -23.68 -9.89 -8.79
N TRP A 103 -22.40 -10.05 -9.08
CA TRP A 103 -21.87 -11.28 -9.66
C TRP A 103 -22.05 -12.50 -8.76
N THR A 104 -21.70 -12.40 -7.49
CA THR A 104 -21.88 -13.51 -6.55
C THR A 104 -23.34 -13.84 -6.31
N THR A 105 -24.23 -12.84 -6.32
CA THR A 105 -25.68 -13.04 -6.23
C THR A 105 -26.19 -13.80 -7.45
N ARG A 106 -25.75 -13.43 -8.66
CA ARG A 106 -26.07 -14.16 -9.90
C ARG A 106 -25.57 -15.60 -9.83
N CYS A 107 -24.34 -15.84 -9.39
CA CYS A 107 -23.81 -17.20 -9.25
C CYS A 107 -24.62 -18.03 -8.25
N ASN A 108 -25.00 -17.45 -7.11
CA ASN A 108 -25.85 -18.11 -6.12
C ASN A 108 -27.27 -18.42 -6.65
N GLY A 109 -27.84 -17.52 -7.46
CA GLY A 109 -29.13 -17.76 -8.11
C GLY A 109 -29.07 -18.92 -9.10
N ARG A 110 -28.01 -18.94 -9.95
CA ARG A 110 -27.85 -19.95 -10.98
C ARG A 110 -27.48 -21.34 -10.43
N PHE A 111 -26.45 -21.40 -9.59
CA PHE A 111 -25.89 -22.67 -9.12
C PHE A 111 -26.41 -23.09 -7.75
N GLY A 112 -26.74 -22.14 -6.87
CA GLY A 112 -27.22 -22.39 -5.51
C GLY A 112 -28.73 -22.40 -5.37
N LYS A 113 -29.50 -22.21 -6.46
CA LYS A 113 -30.98 -22.13 -6.47
C LYS A 113 -31.54 -21.16 -5.43
N LYS A 114 -30.79 -20.17 -4.99
CA LYS A 114 -31.18 -19.15 -4.00
C LYS A 114 -31.76 -17.96 -4.70
N LYS A 115 -33.04 -17.64 -4.43
CA LYS A 115 -33.63 -16.40 -4.96
C LYS A 115 -32.96 -15.20 -4.30
N PRO A 116 -32.59 -14.18 -5.10
CA PRO A 116 -31.99 -12.95 -4.57
C PRO A 116 -33.01 -12.18 -3.75
N TYR A 117 -32.54 -11.61 -2.64
CA TYR A 117 -33.30 -10.73 -1.77
C TYR A 117 -32.60 -9.38 -1.68
N LEU A 118 -33.23 -8.34 -2.23
CA LEU A 118 -32.63 -7.01 -2.39
C LEU A 118 -32.09 -6.42 -1.08
N PRO A 119 -32.82 -6.43 0.05
CA PRO A 119 -32.30 -5.88 1.31
C PRO A 119 -31.01 -6.59 1.76
N LYS A 120 -30.92 -7.90 1.59
CA LYS A 120 -29.71 -8.66 1.91
C LYS A 120 -28.54 -8.27 1.03
N LEU A 121 -28.79 -8.05 -0.26
CA LEU A 121 -27.78 -7.62 -1.24
C LEU A 121 -27.24 -6.24 -0.86
N LEU A 122 -28.12 -5.27 -0.57
CA LEU A 122 -27.72 -3.92 -0.15
C LEU A 122 -26.93 -3.95 1.15
N TYR A 123 -27.36 -4.75 2.12
CA TYR A 123 -26.62 -4.95 3.37
C TYR A 123 -25.22 -5.53 3.11
N GLN A 124 -25.08 -6.54 2.24
CA GLN A 124 -23.77 -7.13 1.90
C GLN A 124 -22.82 -6.12 1.27
N ILE A 125 -23.33 -5.24 0.40
CA ILE A 125 -22.51 -4.17 -0.20
C ILE A 125 -22.05 -3.20 0.88
N SER A 126 -22.95 -2.66 1.70
CA SER A 126 -22.63 -1.72 2.80
C SER A 126 -21.65 -2.32 3.79
N HIS A 127 -21.89 -3.57 4.21
CA HIS A 127 -21.00 -4.29 5.12
C HIS A 127 -19.60 -4.49 4.54
N SER A 128 -19.50 -4.85 3.25
CA SER A 128 -18.20 -5.02 2.59
C SER A 128 -17.44 -3.70 2.50
N ILE A 129 -18.09 -2.61 2.13
CA ILE A 129 -17.49 -1.27 2.08
C ILE A 129 -16.98 -0.87 3.47
N THR A 130 -17.81 -1.01 4.50
CA THR A 130 -17.45 -0.68 5.89
C THR A 130 -16.28 -1.53 6.38
N SER A 131 -16.26 -2.82 6.05
CA SER A 131 -15.16 -3.73 6.42
C SER A 131 -13.84 -3.31 5.78
N ILE A 132 -13.85 -2.93 4.50
CA ILE A 132 -12.65 -2.45 3.80
C ILE A 132 -12.16 -1.13 4.41
N ILE A 133 -13.09 -0.21 4.77
CA ILE A 133 -12.73 1.04 5.46
C ILE A 133 -12.05 0.74 6.79
N ARG A 134 -12.59 -0.19 7.58
CA ARG A 134 -12.02 -0.57 8.89
C ARG A 134 -10.60 -1.13 8.79
N LEU A 135 -10.30 -1.90 7.76
CA LEU A 135 -8.95 -2.43 7.52
C LEU A 135 -7.91 -1.34 7.31
N GLN A 136 -8.30 -0.23 6.68
CA GLN A 136 -7.38 0.88 6.40
C GLN A 136 -7.43 1.98 7.46
N PHE A 137 -8.58 2.19 8.10
CA PHE A 137 -8.81 3.23 9.10
C PHE A 137 -9.21 2.59 10.43
N LEU A 138 -8.25 2.24 11.25
CA LEU A 138 -8.42 1.42 12.45
C LEU A 138 -9.35 2.01 13.52
N ASN A 139 -9.53 3.35 13.52
CA ASN A 139 -10.45 4.02 14.44
C ASN A 139 -11.89 4.08 13.91
N PHE A 140 -12.14 3.53 12.72
CA PHE A 140 -13.49 3.49 12.15
C PHE A 140 -14.28 2.33 12.76
N LYS A 141 -14.98 2.59 13.87
CA LYS A 141 -15.74 1.57 14.62
C LYS A 141 -17.23 1.54 14.29
N TYR A 142 -17.70 2.36 13.37
CA TYR A 142 -19.11 2.52 13.07
C TYR A 142 -19.66 1.40 12.21
N ASN A 143 -20.86 0.95 12.53
CA ASN A 143 -21.66 0.04 11.71
C ASN A 143 -22.80 0.86 11.11
N LEU A 144 -22.54 1.52 10.00
CA LEU A 144 -23.37 2.57 9.44
C LEU A 144 -24.13 2.07 8.21
N SER A 145 -25.37 2.55 8.05
CA SER A 145 -26.07 2.55 6.78
C SER A 145 -25.31 3.40 5.74
N TRP A 146 -25.67 3.29 4.47
CA TRP A 146 -25.05 4.09 3.43
C TRP A 146 -25.23 5.59 3.63
N GLU A 147 -26.44 6.01 4.02
CA GLU A 147 -26.77 7.41 4.29
C GLU A 147 -25.98 7.96 5.49
N GLU A 148 -25.92 7.19 6.58
CA GLU A 148 -25.11 7.55 7.75
C GLU A 148 -23.63 7.64 7.42
N LEU A 149 -23.12 6.71 6.58
CA LEU A 149 -21.74 6.73 6.12
C LEU A 149 -21.44 7.99 5.31
N THR A 150 -22.25 8.31 4.31
CA THR A 150 -22.06 9.50 3.47
C THR A 150 -22.13 10.79 4.30
N HIS A 151 -23.08 10.86 5.24
CA HIS A 151 -23.21 12.01 6.15
C HIS A 151 -22.04 12.12 7.13
N LEU A 152 -21.51 10.99 7.62
CA LEU A 152 -20.33 10.97 8.49
C LEU A 152 -19.07 11.45 7.76
N LEU A 153 -18.96 11.17 6.46
CA LEU A 153 -17.79 11.53 5.65
C LEU A 153 -17.65 13.05 5.45
N ASP A 154 -18.73 13.81 5.70
CA ASP A 154 -18.73 15.27 5.68
C ASP A 154 -18.27 15.88 7.01
N LYS A 155 -18.10 15.08 8.07
CA LYS A 155 -17.63 15.54 9.39
C LYS A 155 -16.13 15.49 9.53
N LYS A 156 -15.57 16.40 10.37
CA LYS A 156 -14.15 16.39 10.78
C LYS A 156 -13.84 15.22 11.72
N ILE A 157 -13.34 14.12 11.22
CA ILE A 157 -12.93 12.99 12.05
C ILE A 157 -11.45 12.70 11.83
N ALA A 158 -10.69 12.56 12.93
CA ALA A 158 -9.31 12.10 12.87
C ALA A 158 -9.28 10.57 12.76
N PHE A 159 -8.70 10.06 11.69
CA PHE A 159 -8.57 8.62 11.46
C PHE A 159 -7.13 8.14 11.55
N LYS A 160 -6.95 6.94 12.07
CA LYS A 160 -5.68 6.22 11.92
C LYS A 160 -5.68 5.48 10.60
N MET A 161 -4.82 5.93 9.68
CA MET A 161 -4.59 5.22 8.43
C MET A 161 -3.58 4.11 8.64
N CYS A 162 -3.92 2.92 8.17
CA CYS A 162 -3.01 1.79 8.05
C CYS A 162 -2.57 1.66 6.58
N ARG A 163 -1.27 1.71 6.35
CA ARG A 163 -0.68 1.51 5.02
C ARG A 163 0.29 0.33 5.07
N ALA A 164 0.13 -0.61 4.15
CA ALA A 164 1.14 -1.64 3.96
C ALA A 164 2.40 -1.04 3.34
N VAL A 165 3.55 -1.35 3.90
CA VAL A 165 4.87 -0.99 3.39
C VAL A 165 5.70 -2.27 3.29
N TYR A 166 6.58 -2.33 2.29
CA TYR A 166 7.35 -3.52 1.97
C TYR A 166 8.83 -3.20 1.93
N TRP A 167 9.65 -4.11 2.38
CA TRP A 167 11.03 -4.14 1.97
C TRP A 167 11.12 -4.88 0.64
N ASN A 168 11.68 -4.25 -0.38
CA ASN A 168 11.83 -4.86 -1.70
C ASN A 168 13.29 -5.29 -1.90
N LYS A 169 13.49 -6.47 -2.50
CA LYS A 169 14.80 -6.92 -2.91
C LYS A 169 15.42 -5.94 -3.91
N PRO A 170 16.77 -5.80 -3.94
CA PRO A 170 17.42 -5.00 -4.96
C PRO A 170 17.22 -5.59 -6.36
N THR A 171 17.39 -4.73 -7.36
CA THR A 171 17.42 -5.15 -8.77
C THR A 171 18.51 -6.18 -9.04
N SER A 172 18.38 -6.92 -10.15
CA SER A 172 19.39 -7.89 -10.54
C SER A 172 20.77 -7.23 -10.65
N ASN A 173 21.80 -7.89 -10.13
CA ASN A 173 23.19 -7.43 -10.06
C ASN A 173 23.44 -6.22 -9.15
N PHE A 174 22.45 -5.76 -8.39
CA PHE A 174 22.62 -4.73 -7.36
C PHE A 174 22.66 -5.32 -5.97
N PHE A 175 23.34 -4.62 -5.07
CA PHE A 175 23.36 -4.90 -3.65
C PHE A 175 22.67 -3.75 -2.90
N LYS A 176 21.80 -4.09 -1.99
CA LYS A 176 21.05 -3.11 -1.21
C LYS A 176 21.67 -2.93 0.16
N ILE A 177 21.95 -1.68 0.51
CA ILE A 177 22.41 -1.27 1.83
C ILE A 177 21.20 -0.64 2.55
N ASN A 178 20.78 -1.26 3.62
CA ASN A 178 19.85 -0.66 4.58
C ASN A 178 20.65 -0.24 5.80
N SER A 179 20.54 1.02 6.21
CA SER A 179 21.17 1.54 7.43
C SER A 179 20.13 2.22 8.32
N ASP A 180 20.43 2.26 9.61
CA ASP A 180 19.64 2.94 10.62
C ASP A 180 20.53 3.36 11.78
N ARG A 181 20.02 4.23 12.64
CA ARG A 181 20.65 4.72 13.87
C ARG A 181 19.85 4.34 15.09
N SER A 182 20.52 4.29 16.21
CA SER A 182 19.87 4.19 17.51
C SER A 182 20.52 5.17 18.49
N HIS A 183 19.72 5.74 19.38
CA HIS A 183 20.20 6.64 20.43
C HIS A 183 19.59 6.23 21.75
N LYS A 184 20.44 6.03 22.77
CA LYS A 184 20.01 5.65 24.12
C LYS A 184 21.01 6.19 25.14
N ASN A 185 20.53 6.86 26.19
CA ASN A 185 21.35 7.30 27.34
C ASN A 185 22.62 8.07 26.93
N ASN A 186 22.50 9.07 26.08
CA ASN A 186 23.62 9.86 25.55
C ASN A 186 24.68 9.06 24.74
N SER A 187 24.36 7.84 24.36
CA SER A 187 25.18 6.97 23.52
C SER A 187 24.45 6.75 22.18
N SER A 188 25.20 6.72 21.11
CA SER A 188 24.67 6.54 19.78
C SER A 188 25.34 5.38 19.07
N GLY A 189 24.58 4.67 18.25
CA GLY A 189 25.07 3.60 17.45
C GLY A 189 24.37 3.51 16.12
N GLY A 190 25.01 2.88 15.15
CA GLY A 190 24.47 2.61 13.85
C GLY A 190 24.48 1.13 13.53
N GLY A 191 23.53 0.70 12.74
CA GLY A 191 23.43 -0.66 12.25
C GLY A 191 23.05 -0.67 10.78
N GLY A 192 23.40 -1.76 10.12
CA GLY A 192 22.99 -1.95 8.75
C GLY A 192 23.18 -3.35 8.23
N VAL A 193 22.61 -3.60 7.08
CA VAL A 193 22.69 -4.88 6.38
C VAL A 193 22.83 -4.68 4.89
N ILE A 194 23.72 -5.44 4.28
CA ILE A 194 23.95 -5.48 2.84
C ILE A 194 23.40 -6.80 2.31
N ARG A 195 22.54 -6.72 1.29
CA ARG A 195 21.84 -7.89 0.72
C ARG A 195 21.90 -7.88 -0.80
N ASN A 196 21.99 -9.05 -1.39
CA ASN A 196 21.98 -9.23 -2.85
C ASN A 196 20.54 -9.27 -3.41
N SER A 197 20.42 -9.39 -4.74
CA SER A 197 19.15 -9.46 -5.47
C SER A 197 18.24 -10.65 -5.08
N GLN A 198 18.78 -11.67 -4.44
CA GLN A 198 17.99 -12.77 -3.87
C GLN A 198 17.50 -12.48 -2.44
N GLY A 199 17.91 -11.34 -1.85
CA GLY A 199 17.63 -11.00 -0.45
C GLY A 199 18.54 -11.74 0.54
N LYS A 200 19.61 -12.40 0.05
CA LYS A 200 20.61 -13.04 0.92
C LYS A 200 21.51 -11.98 1.54
N MET A 201 21.73 -12.07 2.85
CA MET A 201 22.69 -11.23 3.55
C MET A 201 24.11 -11.51 3.04
N ILE A 202 24.83 -10.46 2.75
CA ILE A 202 26.26 -10.48 2.41
C ILE A 202 27.06 -10.04 3.63
N MET A 203 26.64 -8.93 4.27
CA MET A 203 27.24 -8.41 5.48
C MET A 203 26.19 -7.71 6.33
N ALA A 204 26.35 -7.76 7.64
CA ALA A 204 25.59 -6.95 8.58
C ALA A 204 26.55 -6.35 9.62
N TYR A 205 26.19 -5.21 10.18
CA TYR A 205 27.02 -4.51 11.16
C TYR A 205 26.20 -3.82 12.24
N SER A 206 26.82 -3.69 13.40
CA SER A 206 26.31 -2.97 14.56
C SER A 206 27.51 -2.22 15.17
N ILE A 207 27.57 -0.90 14.99
CA ILE A 207 28.73 -0.06 15.32
C ILE A 207 28.36 0.93 16.42
N HIS A 208 29.23 1.07 17.40
CA HIS A 208 29.07 2.03 18.50
C HIS A 208 29.80 3.35 18.17
N PHE A 209 29.05 4.44 18.05
CA PHE A 209 29.64 5.75 17.68
C PHE A 209 29.86 6.71 18.84
N GLY A 210 29.48 6.32 20.07
CA GLY A 210 29.55 7.21 21.23
C GLY A 210 28.55 8.36 21.16
N PRO A 211 28.83 9.51 21.79
CA PRO A 211 27.95 10.68 21.75
C PRO A 211 27.86 11.25 20.33
N GLY A 212 26.65 11.58 19.87
CA GLY A 212 26.45 12.16 18.55
C GLY A 212 25.02 12.58 18.30
N THR A 213 24.80 13.52 17.37
CA THR A 213 23.46 13.88 16.94
C THR A 213 22.89 12.80 16.01
N SER A 214 21.59 12.70 15.99
CA SER A 214 20.85 11.74 15.15
C SER A 214 21.33 11.73 13.69
N ASN A 215 21.50 12.90 13.08
CA ASN A 215 21.88 13.02 11.68
C ASN A 215 23.33 12.58 11.41
N ILE A 216 24.25 12.86 12.35
CA ILE A 216 25.65 12.42 12.24
C ILE A 216 25.73 10.90 12.30
N VAL A 217 25.01 10.29 13.24
CA VAL A 217 25.03 8.84 13.43
C VAL A 217 24.42 8.11 12.23
N GLU A 218 23.31 8.62 11.71
CA GLU A 218 22.66 8.10 10.50
C GLU A 218 23.61 8.12 9.30
N ALA A 219 24.27 9.27 9.08
CA ALA A 219 25.23 9.41 7.99
C ALA A 219 26.47 8.50 8.17
N LYS A 220 26.99 8.36 9.40
CA LYS A 220 28.10 7.45 9.71
C LYS A 220 27.72 5.99 9.48
N ALA A 221 26.51 5.59 9.87
CA ALA A 221 26.03 4.24 9.66
C ALA A 221 25.99 3.90 8.16
N LEU A 222 25.43 4.78 7.34
CA LEU A 222 25.42 4.59 5.89
C LEU A 222 26.82 4.59 5.29
N LEU A 223 27.69 5.52 5.69
CA LEU A 223 29.07 5.61 5.22
C LEU A 223 29.82 4.28 5.48
N PHE A 224 29.68 3.71 6.65
CA PHE A 224 30.30 2.42 6.99
C PHE A 224 29.90 1.31 5.99
N GLY A 225 28.61 1.18 5.72
CA GLY A 225 28.10 0.19 4.75
C GLY A 225 28.61 0.43 3.32
N VAL A 226 28.64 1.70 2.88
CA VAL A 226 29.17 2.08 1.56
C VAL A 226 30.66 1.77 1.46
N GLN A 227 31.47 2.19 2.42
CA GLN A 227 32.92 1.96 2.42
C GLN A 227 33.24 0.45 2.42
N TRP A 228 32.48 -0.33 3.17
CA TRP A 228 32.65 -1.79 3.16
C TRP A 228 32.39 -2.37 1.76
N CYS A 229 31.34 -1.93 1.07
CA CYS A 229 31.05 -2.40 -0.30
C CYS A 229 32.19 -2.05 -1.27
N ILE A 230 32.67 -0.80 -1.22
CA ILE A 230 33.75 -0.35 -2.11
C ILE A 230 35.03 -1.16 -1.86
N HIS A 231 35.38 -1.38 -0.58
CA HIS A 231 36.55 -2.19 -0.21
C HIS A 231 36.47 -3.65 -0.74
N HIS A 232 35.24 -4.18 -0.92
CA HIS A 232 34.99 -5.50 -1.46
C HIS A 232 34.64 -5.52 -2.96
N ASN A 233 34.94 -4.43 -3.69
CA ASN A 233 34.69 -4.29 -5.13
C ASN A 233 33.21 -4.45 -5.53
N ILE A 234 32.27 -4.10 -4.64
CA ILE A 234 30.84 -4.09 -4.92
C ILE A 234 30.48 -2.67 -5.40
N THR A 235 30.22 -2.53 -6.71
CA THR A 235 30.03 -1.22 -7.37
C THR A 235 28.60 -0.92 -7.78
N ASN A 236 27.68 -1.88 -7.71
CA ASN A 236 26.25 -1.66 -8.04
C ASN A 236 25.44 -1.61 -6.74
N LEU A 237 25.02 -0.41 -6.32
CA LEU A 237 24.49 -0.15 -4.99
C LEU A 237 23.11 0.48 -5.02
N GLU A 238 22.17 -0.08 -4.28
CA GLU A 238 20.91 0.54 -3.89
C GLU A 238 20.99 0.90 -2.40
N LEU A 239 20.95 2.19 -2.09
CA LEU A 239 20.99 2.69 -0.72
C LEU A 239 19.57 2.94 -0.23
N GLU A 240 19.23 2.49 0.98
CA GLU A 240 17.97 2.77 1.64
C GLU A 240 18.20 3.29 3.05
N THR A 241 17.56 4.41 3.37
CA THR A 241 17.53 5.04 4.71
C THR A 241 16.13 5.53 5.03
N ASP A 242 15.75 5.56 6.29
CA ASP A 242 14.50 6.18 6.74
C ASP A 242 14.62 7.70 6.95
N SER A 243 15.81 8.26 6.77
CA SER A 243 16.10 9.68 6.84
C SER A 243 15.93 10.38 5.48
N ILE A 244 14.83 11.11 5.32
CA ILE A 244 14.61 11.97 4.13
C ILE A 244 15.70 13.04 4.01
N LEU A 245 16.20 13.56 5.14
CA LEU A 245 17.26 14.58 5.14
C LEU A 245 18.58 14.00 4.60
N LEU A 246 18.99 12.83 5.10
CA LEU A 246 20.21 12.16 4.63
C LEU A 246 20.14 11.88 3.14
N MET A 247 19.02 11.31 2.67
CA MET A 247 18.80 11.09 1.25
C MET A 247 18.91 12.39 0.43
N SER A 248 18.27 13.47 0.91
CA SER A 248 18.26 14.76 0.22
C SER A 248 19.65 15.42 0.20
N TRP A 249 20.45 15.26 1.24
CA TRP A 249 21.84 15.73 1.27
C TRP A 249 22.72 14.92 0.30
N ILE A 250 22.60 13.62 0.23
CA ILE A 250 23.39 12.79 -0.70
C ILE A 250 23.04 13.12 -2.17
N LYS A 251 21.76 13.41 -2.46
CA LYS A 251 21.28 13.82 -3.79
C LYS A 251 21.51 15.29 -4.14
N ASP A 252 22.09 16.06 -3.25
CA ASP A 252 22.31 17.51 -3.40
C ASP A 252 21.05 18.37 -3.57
N VAL A 253 19.94 17.91 -2.98
CA VAL A 253 18.67 18.64 -3.03
C VAL A 253 18.59 19.73 -1.96
N PHE A 254 19.17 19.51 -0.78
CA PHE A 254 19.15 20.44 0.35
C PHE A 254 20.55 20.85 0.76
N LYS A 255 20.67 22.09 1.29
CA LYS A 255 21.92 22.58 1.87
C LYS A 255 22.37 21.68 3.03
N ILE A 256 23.61 21.25 3.00
CA ILE A 256 24.19 20.35 3.98
C ILE A 256 24.61 21.17 5.21
N PRO A 257 24.18 20.80 6.43
CA PRO A 257 24.68 21.39 7.67
C PRO A 257 26.16 21.06 7.86
N TRP A 258 26.92 22.02 8.38
CA TRP A 258 28.38 21.88 8.57
C TRP A 258 28.79 20.67 9.39
N GLN A 259 27.95 20.25 10.36
CA GLN A 259 28.23 19.10 11.24
C GLN A 259 28.29 17.76 10.48
N VAL A 260 27.56 17.62 9.38
CA VAL A 260 27.49 16.37 8.56
C VAL A 260 28.20 16.49 7.22
N ASP A 261 28.62 17.70 6.84
CA ASP A 261 29.18 18.02 5.53
C ASP A 261 30.37 17.11 5.15
N LYS A 262 31.31 16.91 6.07
CA LYS A 262 32.45 16.01 5.83
C LYS A 262 31.99 14.57 5.54
N ILE A 263 31.04 14.06 6.32
CA ILE A 263 30.56 12.68 6.18
C ILE A 263 29.82 12.52 4.84
N ILE A 264 29.00 13.49 4.48
CA ILE A 264 28.28 13.45 3.17
C ILE A 264 29.26 13.49 2.01
N ARG A 265 30.31 14.34 2.08
CA ARG A 265 31.35 14.35 1.05
C ARG A 265 32.11 13.02 0.96
N ASP A 266 32.39 12.39 2.09
CA ASP A 266 33.05 11.09 2.13
C ASP A 266 32.15 10.00 1.52
N ILE A 267 30.82 10.03 1.78
CA ILE A 267 29.85 9.13 1.11
C ILE A 267 29.88 9.34 -0.40
N ARG A 268 29.74 10.60 -0.86
CA ARG A 268 29.73 10.92 -2.29
C ARG A 268 31.03 10.49 -2.98
N ARG A 269 32.19 10.77 -2.38
CA ARG A 269 33.51 10.35 -2.89
C ARG A 269 33.59 8.80 -2.99
N SER A 270 33.12 8.07 -1.99
CA SER A 270 33.11 6.61 -2.02
C SER A 270 32.19 6.07 -3.12
N LEU A 271 31.17 6.80 -3.52
CA LEU A 271 30.25 6.42 -4.59
C LEU A 271 30.72 6.82 -6.00
N GLU A 272 31.78 7.62 -6.13
CA GLU A 272 32.38 8.00 -7.42
C GLU A 272 32.81 6.75 -8.19
N GLY A 273 32.46 6.68 -9.47
CA GLY A 273 32.78 5.52 -10.33
C GLY A 273 31.91 4.29 -10.08
N THR A 274 30.85 4.37 -9.28
CA THR A 274 29.89 3.28 -9.03
C THR A 274 28.53 3.55 -9.65
N PHE A 275 27.74 2.50 -9.85
CA PHE A 275 26.32 2.61 -10.22
C PHE A 275 25.49 2.61 -8.94
N TRP A 276 24.95 3.74 -8.54
CA TRP A 276 24.21 3.83 -7.31
C TRP A 276 22.87 4.57 -7.42
N SER A 277 21.96 4.20 -6.55
CA SER A 277 20.71 4.93 -6.29
C SER A 277 20.46 5.01 -4.79
N ILE A 278 19.73 6.03 -4.34
CA ILE A 278 19.29 6.14 -2.96
C ILE A 278 17.80 6.43 -2.90
N GLN A 279 17.11 5.71 -2.04
CA GLN A 279 15.67 5.82 -1.83
C GLN A 279 15.36 5.90 -0.33
N HIS A 280 14.23 6.56 -0.02
CA HIS A 280 13.70 6.55 1.32
C HIS A 280 12.92 5.26 1.56
N CYS A 281 13.23 4.54 2.62
CA CYS A 281 12.40 3.45 3.14
C CYS A 281 11.65 3.89 4.40
N PHE A 282 10.53 3.26 4.69
CA PHE A 282 9.85 3.50 5.95
C PHE A 282 10.48 2.66 7.06
N HIS A 283 10.57 3.22 8.27
CA HIS A 283 11.13 2.54 9.44
C HIS A 283 10.52 1.14 9.63
N GLU A 284 9.20 0.97 9.38
CA GLU A 284 8.52 -0.33 9.50
C GLU A 284 9.04 -1.38 8.48
N ALA A 285 9.69 -0.95 7.40
CA ALA A 285 10.35 -1.82 6.42
C ALA A 285 11.88 -1.89 6.61
N ASN A 286 12.45 -1.16 7.60
CA ASN A 286 13.89 -1.12 7.88
C ASN A 286 14.29 -1.88 9.17
N LYS A 287 13.45 -2.81 9.62
CA LYS A 287 13.57 -3.47 10.94
C LYS A 287 14.90 -4.18 11.21
N VAL A 288 15.52 -4.71 10.16
CA VAL A 288 16.83 -5.39 10.32
C VAL A 288 17.90 -4.40 10.72
N ALA A 289 18.00 -3.27 10.02
CA ALA A 289 18.97 -2.22 10.33
C ALA A 289 18.68 -1.55 11.68
N ASP A 290 17.40 -1.27 11.99
CA ASP A 290 16.96 -0.73 13.28
C ASP A 290 17.38 -1.63 14.46
N LEU A 291 17.13 -2.96 14.34
CA LEU A 291 17.53 -3.91 15.40
C LEU A 291 19.04 -3.96 15.57
N LEU A 292 19.81 -3.96 14.46
CA LEU A 292 21.27 -3.95 14.51
C LEU A 292 21.80 -2.65 15.15
N ALA A 293 21.21 -1.50 14.81
CA ALA A 293 21.54 -0.23 15.43
C ALA A 293 21.24 -0.24 16.93
N ALA A 294 20.09 -0.78 17.35
CA ALA A 294 19.73 -0.91 18.76
C ALA A 294 20.70 -1.83 19.55
N MET A 295 21.22 -2.85 18.91
CA MET A 295 22.16 -3.80 19.54
C MET A 295 23.54 -3.19 19.84
N SER A 296 23.95 -2.12 19.16
CA SER A 296 25.22 -1.42 19.40
C SER A 296 25.38 -0.92 20.84
N HIS A 297 24.25 -0.64 21.54
CA HIS A 297 24.24 -0.17 22.93
C HIS A 297 24.51 -1.28 23.95
N ASN A 298 24.25 -2.54 23.59
CA ASN A 298 24.34 -3.65 24.56
C ASN A 298 25.78 -4.11 24.82
N THR A 299 26.66 -3.85 23.87
CA THR A 299 28.04 -4.41 23.93
C THR A 299 29.13 -3.34 23.94
N HIS A 300 28.81 -2.10 23.58
CA HIS A 300 29.78 -1.00 23.36
C HIS A 300 30.95 -1.40 22.46
N MET A 301 30.77 -2.45 21.66
CA MET A 301 31.77 -3.01 20.74
C MET A 301 31.21 -3.04 19.33
N ASP A 302 32.05 -2.73 18.39
CA ASP A 302 31.75 -2.86 16.98
C ASP A 302 31.66 -4.33 16.59
N ARG A 303 30.61 -4.68 15.88
CA ARG A 303 30.38 -6.04 15.36
C ARG A 303 30.08 -6.02 13.89
N VAL A 304 30.80 -6.84 13.15
CA VAL A 304 30.60 -7.09 11.72
C VAL A 304 30.34 -8.59 11.54
N TYR A 305 29.27 -8.91 10.83
CA TYR A 305 28.83 -10.27 10.55
C TYR A 305 28.93 -10.52 9.05
N THR A 306 29.81 -11.40 8.63
CA THR A 306 30.00 -11.83 7.23
C THR A 306 29.28 -13.14 6.93
N ASN A 307 28.97 -13.94 7.95
CA ASN A 307 28.19 -15.15 7.83
C ASN A 307 26.82 -15.01 8.46
N PHE A 308 25.80 -15.51 7.79
CA PHE A 308 24.42 -15.49 8.30
C PHE A 308 24.29 -16.22 9.64
N GLU A 309 25.07 -17.30 9.83
CA GLU A 309 25.01 -18.11 11.05
C GLU A 309 25.55 -17.38 12.30
N ASP A 310 26.37 -16.36 12.13
CA ASP A 310 26.91 -15.56 13.24
C ASP A 310 25.94 -14.49 13.73
N LEU A 311 24.87 -14.22 12.96
CA LEU A 311 23.86 -13.25 13.34
C LEU A 311 23.11 -13.68 14.61
N PRO A 312 22.74 -12.71 15.48
CA PRO A 312 21.82 -12.96 16.57
C PRO A 312 20.48 -13.53 16.08
N ARG A 313 19.89 -14.45 16.87
CA ARG A 313 18.65 -15.17 16.48
C ARG A 313 17.53 -14.25 16.02
N GLN A 314 17.35 -13.10 16.69
CA GLN A 314 16.30 -12.13 16.33
C GLN A 314 16.56 -11.51 14.95
N VAL A 315 17.82 -11.17 14.63
CA VAL A 315 18.21 -10.60 13.34
C VAL A 315 18.03 -11.63 12.22
N LYS A 316 18.44 -12.89 12.46
CA LYS A 316 18.20 -14.01 11.52
C LYS A 316 16.73 -14.13 11.15
N GLY A 317 15.84 -14.04 12.15
CA GLY A 317 14.39 -14.08 11.95
C GLY A 317 13.89 -12.99 11.02
N LEU A 318 14.30 -11.74 11.24
CA LEU A 318 13.90 -10.60 10.41
C LEU A 318 14.46 -10.70 8.98
N VAL A 319 15.75 -11.07 8.81
CA VAL A 319 16.36 -11.26 7.47
C VAL A 319 15.64 -12.35 6.68
N ASN A 320 15.25 -13.44 7.34
CA ASN A 320 14.48 -14.50 6.68
C ASN A 320 13.07 -14.05 6.34
N MET A 321 12.41 -13.31 7.22
CA MET A 321 11.08 -12.73 6.92
C MET A 321 11.12 -11.82 5.69
N ASP A 322 12.12 -10.94 5.58
CA ASP A 322 12.26 -10.02 4.45
C ASP A 322 12.39 -10.74 3.10
N LYS A 323 12.96 -11.96 3.06
CA LYS A 323 13.04 -12.77 1.82
C LYS A 323 11.65 -13.09 1.24
N TRP A 324 10.62 -13.19 2.09
CA TRP A 324 9.24 -13.49 1.72
C TRP A 324 8.44 -12.22 1.36
N VAL A 325 9.05 -11.05 1.51
CA VAL A 325 8.44 -9.73 1.23
C VAL A 325 7.06 -9.56 1.92
N PRO A 326 6.93 -9.84 3.23
CA PRO A 326 5.66 -9.68 3.91
C PRO A 326 5.32 -8.19 4.05
N PRO A 327 4.03 -7.83 4.09
CA PRO A 327 3.63 -6.48 4.39
C PRO A 327 3.98 -6.12 5.84
N ASN A 328 4.63 -4.97 6.02
CA ASN A 328 4.69 -4.27 7.29
C ASN A 328 3.60 -3.20 7.32
N PHE A 329 3.07 -2.87 8.49
CA PHE A 329 1.94 -1.95 8.58
C PHE A 329 2.36 -0.65 9.26
N ARG A 330 2.28 0.45 8.49
CA ARG A 330 2.51 1.79 8.99
C ARG A 330 1.20 2.43 9.40
N ILE A 331 1.10 2.83 10.67
CA ILE A 331 -0.09 3.47 11.23
C ILE A 331 0.19 4.96 11.42
N ARG A 332 -0.61 5.81 10.78
CA ARG A 332 -0.52 7.27 10.93
C ARG A 332 -1.85 7.87 11.37
N ASN A 333 -1.79 8.82 12.30
CA ASN A 333 -2.92 9.70 12.61
C ASN A 333 -3.00 10.76 11.50
N LYS A 334 -4.09 10.81 10.75
CA LYS A 334 -4.34 11.86 9.77
C LYS A 334 -5.49 12.73 10.25
N LYS A 335 -5.20 14.01 10.55
CA LYS A 335 -6.22 15.04 10.73
C LYS A 335 -6.71 15.45 9.36
N ILE A 336 -8.01 15.36 9.11
CA ILE A 336 -8.63 15.86 7.88
C ILE A 336 -8.85 17.36 8.08
N LYS A 337 -8.24 18.20 7.24
CA LYS A 337 -8.57 19.64 7.17
C LYS A 337 -9.95 19.78 6.52
N GLU A 338 -10.82 20.63 7.09
CA GLU A 338 -12.05 21.04 6.41
C GLU A 338 -11.70 21.67 5.07
N ILE A 339 -12.40 21.24 4.05
CA ILE A 339 -12.59 22.03 2.85
C ILE A 339 -14.09 22.34 2.83
N LYS A 340 -14.42 23.63 2.96
CA LYS A 340 -15.79 24.09 2.82
C LYS A 340 -16.22 23.85 1.38
N TYR A 341 -17.44 23.42 1.18
CA TYR A 341 -18.07 23.21 -0.14
C TYR A 341 -18.01 24.47 -1.03
N SER A 342 -17.82 25.65 -0.41
CA SER A 342 -17.64 26.93 -1.09
C SER A 342 -16.34 27.07 -1.88
N ASP A 343 -15.34 26.21 -1.66
CA ASP A 343 -14.04 26.33 -2.30
C ASP A 343 -13.91 25.51 -3.59
N VAL A 344 -14.98 24.83 -4.00
CA VAL A 344 -15.00 23.92 -5.17
C VAL A 344 -15.87 24.41 -6.32
N VAL A 345 -16.60 25.49 -6.13
CA VAL A 345 -17.40 26.09 -7.22
C VAL A 345 -16.56 27.19 -7.88
N PRO A 346 -16.08 27.02 -9.13
CA PRO A 346 -15.59 28.14 -9.90
C PRO A 346 -16.78 29.05 -10.14
N HIS A 347 -16.65 30.33 -9.80
CA HIS A 347 -17.58 31.35 -10.22
C HIS A 347 -17.71 31.32 -11.75
N LEU A 348 -18.87 30.87 -12.25
CA LEU A 348 -19.34 31.15 -13.60
C LEU A 348 -19.74 32.61 -13.73
#